data_bea1d7fb00a32a33ecc02224239b71da
#
_entry.id   bea1d7fb00a32a33ecc02224239b71da
#
_cell.length_a   1.000
_cell.length_b   1.000
_cell.length_c   1.000
_cell.angle_alpha   90.00
_cell.angle_beta   90.00
_cell.angle_gamma   90.00
#
_symmetry.space_group_name_H-M   'P 1'
#
loop_
_entity.id
_entity.type
_entity.pdbx_description
1 polymer ?
#
loop_
_entity_poly.entity_id
_entity_poly.type
_entity_poly.pdbx_seq_one_letter_code
_entity_poly.pdbx_strand_id
1 'polypeptide(L)'
;MQELWSDAPKIVGEEIIRIVGQRIPVTLFQKGMNPQKLTPSEIFTKETEPLILFAKETPFQAPKNPCLFLYQHRDQPMRGFQATPVLETSTELGVLFPAAIIIIQRRRYPRYVTSSRSVATFTRKASQYLNHGTIENISLEGAKLVGKFSQHIQKGNKISPLSMTLRLRFGDFEENITVPEAIVRRVIERDQETREFGIQFALKGTDLETLERYLTICSIEDSPPNAS
;
A
#
# COMPACT_ATOMS: atom_id res chain seq x y z
N MET A 1 -7.85 11.53 -1.68
CA MET A 1 -6.42 11.39 -1.27
C MET A 1 -6.18 12.45 -0.20
N GLN A 2 -5.84 12.05 1.01
CA GLN A 2 -5.54 13.00 2.08
C GLN A 2 -4.02 13.18 2.09
N GLU A 3 -3.55 14.38 1.78
CA GLU A 3 -2.14 14.72 1.78
C GLU A 3 -1.84 15.52 3.04
N LEU A 4 -0.87 15.02 3.80
CA LEU A 4 -0.33 15.74 4.96
C LEU A 4 1.05 16.25 4.55
N TRP A 5 1.28 17.53 4.75
CA TRP A 5 2.52 18.20 4.40
C TRP A 5 3.34 18.46 5.65
N SER A 6 4.64 18.19 5.57
CA SER A 6 5.62 18.68 6.54
C SER A 6 6.65 19.52 5.80
N ASP A 7 6.74 20.78 6.14
CA ASP A 7 7.70 21.76 5.62
C ASP A 7 8.74 22.18 6.67
N ALA A 8 8.71 21.57 7.85
CA ALA A 8 9.69 21.81 8.88
C ALA A 8 11.08 21.34 8.41
N PRO A 9 12.09 22.24 8.21
CA PRO A 9 13.38 21.90 7.60
C PRO A 9 14.10 20.75 8.29
N LYS A 10 13.99 20.66 9.62
CA LYS A 10 14.58 19.57 10.39
C LYS A 10 13.97 18.21 10.02
N ILE A 11 12.64 18.13 9.92
CA ILE A 11 11.92 16.89 9.56
C ILE A 11 12.26 16.48 8.12
N VAL A 12 12.29 17.44 7.20
CA VAL A 12 12.68 17.21 5.81
C VAL A 12 14.11 16.68 5.74
N GLY A 13 15.04 17.32 6.44
CA GLY A 13 16.45 16.93 6.49
C GLY A 13 16.65 15.51 7.04
N GLU A 14 16.07 15.21 8.19
CA GLU A 14 16.15 13.88 8.82
C GLU A 14 15.58 12.79 7.89
N GLU A 15 14.46 13.06 7.21
CA GLU A 15 13.83 12.12 6.31
C GLU A 15 14.70 11.85 5.06
N ILE A 16 15.28 12.89 4.46
CA ILE A 16 16.18 12.72 3.30
C ILE A 16 17.46 11.97 3.70
N ILE A 17 18.07 12.30 4.84
CA ILE A 17 19.22 11.56 5.36
C ILE A 17 18.87 10.08 5.55
N ARG A 18 17.68 9.78 6.08
CA ARG A 18 17.19 8.41 6.25
C ARG A 18 17.03 7.69 4.90
N ILE A 19 16.41 8.33 3.90
CA ILE A 19 16.21 7.76 2.56
C ILE A 19 17.55 7.40 1.93
N VAL A 20 18.51 8.30 1.99
CA VAL A 20 19.84 8.11 1.41
C VAL A 20 20.64 7.08 2.21
N GLY A 21 20.70 7.19 3.54
CA GLY A 21 21.45 6.27 4.38
C GLY A 21 20.96 4.83 4.33
N GLN A 22 19.66 4.62 4.16
CA GLN A 22 19.07 3.28 4.03
C GLN A 22 18.87 2.85 2.57
N ARG A 23 19.27 3.66 1.60
CA ARG A 23 19.08 3.42 0.15
C ARG A 23 17.65 3.02 -0.20
N ILE A 24 16.66 3.73 0.37
CA ILE A 24 15.25 3.42 0.14
C ILE A 24 14.91 3.70 -1.32
N PRO A 25 14.45 2.70 -2.11
CA PRO A 25 14.10 2.91 -3.51
C PRO A 25 13.02 3.98 -3.67
N VAL A 26 13.21 4.84 -4.66
CA VAL A 26 12.33 5.96 -4.96
C VAL A 26 11.79 5.80 -6.37
N THR A 27 10.52 6.11 -6.59
CA THR A 27 9.92 6.14 -7.92
C THR A 27 9.65 7.58 -8.34
N LEU A 28 10.27 8.00 -9.44
CA LEU A 28 10.03 9.31 -10.06
C LEU A 28 8.78 9.23 -10.92
N PHE A 29 7.88 10.20 -10.73
CA PHE A 29 6.68 10.38 -11.51
C PHE A 29 6.67 11.76 -12.17
N GLN A 30 6.31 11.76 -13.45
CA GLN A 30 5.97 12.96 -14.19
C GLN A 30 4.86 12.67 -15.18
N LYS A 31 4.01 13.67 -15.44
CA LYS A 31 2.94 13.57 -16.43
C LYS A 31 3.51 13.27 -17.82
N GLY A 32 3.02 12.20 -18.45
CA GLY A 32 3.45 11.79 -19.79
C GLY A 32 4.69 10.89 -19.83
N MET A 33 5.27 10.52 -18.69
CA MET A 33 6.37 9.56 -18.61
C MET A 33 5.95 8.29 -17.86
N ASN A 34 6.57 7.17 -18.24
CA ASN A 34 6.50 5.96 -17.43
C ASN A 34 7.25 6.19 -16.10
N PRO A 35 6.72 5.66 -14.96
CA PRO A 35 7.41 5.74 -13.68
C PRO A 35 8.83 5.17 -13.76
N GLN A 36 9.82 5.92 -13.23
CA GLN A 36 11.22 5.53 -13.23
C GLN A 36 11.66 5.16 -11.82
N LYS A 37 12.31 4.00 -11.67
CA LYS A 37 12.89 3.59 -10.40
C LYS A 37 14.29 4.16 -10.25
N LEU A 38 14.57 4.66 -9.06
CA LEU A 38 15.82 5.32 -8.69
C LEU A 38 16.27 4.80 -7.32
N THR A 39 17.57 4.65 -7.15
CA THR A 39 18.17 4.33 -5.85
C THR A 39 18.97 5.54 -5.36
N PRO A 40 18.65 6.13 -4.19
CA PRO A 40 19.43 7.25 -3.67
C PRO A 40 20.84 6.77 -3.32
N SER A 41 21.84 7.55 -3.69
CA SER A 41 23.26 7.24 -3.52
C SER A 41 23.92 8.07 -2.44
N GLU A 42 23.80 9.38 -2.54
CA GLU A 42 24.43 10.32 -1.60
C GLU A 42 23.75 11.69 -1.58
N ILE A 43 24.10 12.51 -0.57
CA ILE A 43 23.79 13.93 -0.53
C ILE A 43 25.09 14.66 -0.87
N PHE A 44 25.05 15.44 -1.93
CA PHE A 44 26.18 16.21 -2.44
C PHE A 44 25.89 17.70 -2.29
N THR A 45 26.85 18.47 -1.81
CA THR A 45 26.72 19.94 -1.73
C THR A 45 27.50 20.58 -2.86
N LYS A 46 26.78 21.22 -3.78
CA LYS A 46 27.35 22.02 -4.85
C LYS A 46 27.18 23.49 -4.48
N GLU A 47 28.31 24.19 -4.31
CA GLU A 47 28.30 25.58 -3.83
C GLU A 47 27.58 25.73 -2.49
N THR A 48 26.36 26.28 -2.48
CA THR A 48 25.54 26.50 -1.28
C THR A 48 24.28 25.63 -1.23
N GLU A 49 23.99 24.90 -2.31
CA GLU A 49 22.75 24.13 -2.40
C GLU A 49 23.02 22.62 -2.31
N PRO A 50 22.40 21.93 -1.34
CA PRO A 50 22.51 20.48 -1.25
C PRO A 50 21.68 19.81 -2.36
N LEU A 51 22.25 18.78 -2.97
CA LEU A 51 21.63 17.94 -3.97
C LEU A 51 21.48 16.51 -3.44
N ILE A 52 20.43 15.83 -3.86
CA ILE A 52 20.28 14.40 -3.66
C ILE A 52 20.66 13.71 -4.96
N LEU A 53 21.63 12.81 -4.93
CA LEU A 53 22.01 12.00 -6.07
C LEU A 53 21.29 10.65 -6.04
N PHE A 54 20.81 10.25 -7.20
CA PHE A 54 20.13 8.98 -7.44
C PHE A 54 20.81 8.21 -8.56
N ALA A 55 21.10 6.94 -8.34
CA ALA A 55 21.45 6.04 -9.41
C ALA A 55 20.18 5.64 -10.21
N LYS A 56 20.27 5.69 -11.54
CA LYS A 56 19.23 5.25 -12.47
C LYS A 56 19.31 3.73 -12.67
N GLU A 57 18.20 3.00 -12.50
CA GLU A 57 18.14 1.59 -12.85
C GLU A 57 18.17 1.37 -14.38
N THR A 58 17.56 2.29 -15.12
CA THR A 58 17.56 2.31 -16.58
C THR A 58 17.83 3.72 -17.09
N PRO A 59 18.56 3.91 -18.21
CA PRO A 59 18.76 5.21 -18.79
C PRO A 59 17.42 5.86 -19.20
N PHE A 60 17.21 7.10 -18.82
CA PHE A 60 16.08 7.93 -19.27
C PHE A 60 16.50 9.39 -19.25
N GLN A 61 15.83 10.21 -20.03
CA GLN A 61 16.02 11.66 -20.01
C GLN A 61 15.18 12.28 -18.89
N ALA A 62 15.83 12.98 -17.98
CA ALA A 62 15.14 13.63 -16.88
C ALA A 62 14.36 14.85 -17.36
N PRO A 63 13.19 15.08 -16.81
CA PRO A 63 12.43 16.28 -17.11
C PRO A 63 13.08 17.53 -16.51
N LYS A 64 12.90 18.66 -17.17
CA LYS A 64 13.41 19.97 -16.69
C LYS A 64 12.53 20.62 -15.61
N ASN A 65 11.33 20.09 -15.42
CA ASN A 65 10.33 20.62 -14.47
C ASN A 65 10.37 19.85 -13.16
N PRO A 66 9.82 20.40 -12.05
CA PRO A 66 9.69 19.67 -10.80
C PRO A 66 8.95 18.35 -10.98
N CYS A 67 9.50 17.31 -10.40
CA CYS A 67 8.99 15.94 -10.46
C CYS A 67 8.55 15.49 -9.07
N LEU A 68 7.64 14.53 -9.05
CA LEU A 68 7.21 13.88 -7.82
C LEU A 68 8.03 12.61 -7.60
N PHE A 69 8.69 12.53 -6.47
CA PHE A 69 9.47 11.37 -6.01
C PHE A 69 8.67 10.67 -4.91
N LEU A 70 8.29 9.41 -5.13
CA LEU A 70 7.53 8.61 -4.17
C LEU A 70 8.37 7.46 -3.63
N TYR A 71 8.28 7.22 -2.33
CA TYR A 71 8.94 6.12 -1.65
C TYR A 71 8.07 5.54 -0.55
N GLN A 72 8.36 4.31 -0.19
CA GLN A 72 7.71 3.64 0.93
C GLN A 72 8.73 2.81 1.69
N HIS A 73 8.83 3.00 2.98
CA HIS A 73 9.67 2.19 3.83
C HIS A 73 8.82 1.17 4.59
N ARG A 74 8.98 -0.10 4.24
CA ARG A 74 8.24 -1.23 4.86
C ARG A 74 6.74 -0.94 4.92
N ASP A 75 6.14 -1.04 6.10
CA ASP A 75 4.69 -0.87 6.33
C ASP A 75 4.26 0.58 6.58
N GLN A 76 5.19 1.53 6.47
CA GLN A 76 4.88 2.95 6.65
C GLN A 76 4.00 3.48 5.51
N PRO A 77 3.24 4.56 5.75
CA PRO A 77 2.52 5.27 4.69
C PRO A 77 3.48 5.66 3.57
N MET A 78 2.98 5.65 2.33
CA MET A 78 3.74 6.17 1.20
C MET A 78 4.02 7.65 1.43
N ARG A 79 5.26 8.05 1.22
CA ARG A 79 5.72 9.44 1.29
C ARG A 79 6.25 9.89 -0.05
N GLY A 80 6.40 11.18 -0.19
CA GLY A 80 7.00 11.73 -1.38
C GLY A 80 7.45 13.16 -1.18
N PHE A 81 8.14 13.68 -2.18
CA PHE A 81 8.55 15.07 -2.26
C PHE A 81 8.58 15.52 -3.70
N GLN A 82 8.49 16.82 -3.92
CA GLN A 82 8.76 17.43 -5.21
C GLN A 82 10.17 17.98 -5.23
N ALA A 83 10.89 17.72 -6.31
CA ALA A 83 12.23 18.27 -6.52
C ALA A 83 12.49 18.49 -8.01
N THR A 84 13.38 19.45 -8.30
CA THR A 84 13.76 19.78 -9.66
C THR A 84 15.06 19.05 -10.02
N PRO A 85 15.11 18.29 -11.12
CA PRO A 85 16.35 17.77 -11.67
C PRO A 85 17.27 18.91 -12.12
N VAL A 86 18.52 18.86 -11.67
CA VAL A 86 19.55 19.89 -11.99
C VAL A 86 20.85 19.30 -12.50
N LEU A 87 21.07 18.01 -12.30
CA LEU A 87 22.21 17.27 -12.80
C LEU A 87 21.72 15.96 -13.43
N GLU A 88 22.20 15.65 -14.61
CA GLU A 88 21.87 14.41 -15.29
C GLU A 88 23.05 13.83 -16.03
N THR A 89 23.29 12.53 -15.82
CA THR A 89 24.19 11.70 -16.62
C THR A 89 23.43 10.48 -17.13
N SER A 90 24.08 9.60 -17.85
CA SER A 90 23.49 8.33 -18.28
C SER A 90 23.09 7.42 -17.10
N THR A 91 23.79 7.52 -15.97
CA THR A 91 23.66 6.65 -14.82
C THR A 91 23.12 7.33 -13.56
N GLU A 92 23.15 8.66 -13.52
CA GLU A 92 22.80 9.42 -12.33
C GLU A 92 21.82 10.57 -12.59
N LEU A 93 21.07 10.91 -11.57
CA LEU A 93 20.16 12.04 -11.50
C LEU A 93 20.40 12.81 -10.21
N GLY A 94 20.79 14.09 -10.32
CA GLY A 94 20.87 15.00 -9.18
C GLY A 94 19.65 15.92 -9.13
N VAL A 95 19.03 16.03 -7.97
CA VAL A 95 17.88 16.91 -7.76
C VAL A 95 18.12 17.86 -6.60
N LEU A 96 17.50 19.03 -6.64
CA LEU A 96 17.53 19.97 -5.53
C LEU A 96 16.91 19.35 -4.28
N PHE A 97 17.42 19.75 -3.12
CA PHE A 97 16.86 19.34 -1.85
C PHE A 97 15.39 19.81 -1.74
N PRO A 98 14.46 18.93 -1.35
CA PRO A 98 13.05 19.29 -1.32
C PRO A 98 12.73 20.26 -0.17
N ALA A 99 11.79 21.16 -0.41
CA ALA A 99 11.27 22.05 0.63
C ALA A 99 10.29 21.37 1.59
N ALA A 100 9.67 20.28 1.18
CA ALA A 100 8.65 19.60 1.98
C ALA A 100 8.57 18.10 1.68
N ILE A 101 8.11 17.33 2.67
CA ILE A 101 7.73 15.90 2.52
C ILE A 101 6.20 15.80 2.55
N ILE A 102 5.66 15.08 1.57
CA ILE A 102 4.24 14.76 1.47
C ILE A 102 4.00 13.37 2.03
N ILE A 103 3.03 13.22 2.90
CA ILE A 103 2.54 11.91 3.33
C ILE A 103 1.28 11.59 2.53
N ILE A 104 1.36 10.53 1.73
CA ILE A 104 0.25 10.13 0.86
C ILE A 104 -0.53 9.02 1.52
N GLN A 105 -1.63 9.38 2.13
CA GLN A 105 -2.59 8.42 2.65
C GLN A 105 -3.51 7.96 1.52
N ARG A 106 -3.17 6.85 0.86
CA ARG A 106 -3.96 6.28 -0.24
C ARG A 106 -5.20 5.54 0.24
N ARG A 107 -5.22 5.09 1.50
CA ARG A 107 -6.30 4.28 2.05
C ARG A 107 -7.15 5.12 2.97
N ARG A 108 -8.45 5.10 2.72
CA ARG A 108 -9.43 5.74 3.61
C ARG A 108 -9.47 5.07 4.98
N TYR A 109 -9.29 3.74 4.99
CA TYR A 109 -9.33 2.93 6.21
C TYR A 109 -8.04 2.12 6.38
N PRO A 110 -7.54 1.94 7.61
CA PRO A 110 -6.42 1.07 7.90
C PRO A 110 -6.74 -0.38 7.54
N ARG A 111 -5.72 -1.18 7.34
CA ARG A 111 -5.82 -2.62 7.13
C ARG A 111 -5.14 -3.34 8.26
N TYR A 112 -5.82 -4.33 8.79
CA TYR A 112 -5.33 -5.16 9.86
C TYR A 112 -5.05 -6.57 9.34
N VAL A 113 -3.93 -7.14 9.75
CA VAL A 113 -3.59 -8.54 9.46
C VAL A 113 -4.50 -9.42 10.31
N THR A 114 -5.15 -10.39 9.67
CA THR A 114 -6.04 -11.32 10.35
C THR A 114 -5.30 -12.58 10.81
N SER A 115 -5.93 -13.40 11.63
CA SER A 115 -5.43 -14.75 11.90
C SER A 115 -5.39 -15.59 10.62
N SER A 116 -4.40 -16.47 10.48
CA SER A 116 -4.36 -17.48 9.40
C SER A 116 -5.57 -18.42 9.36
N ARG A 117 -6.36 -18.45 10.45
CA ARG A 117 -7.63 -19.19 10.55
C ARG A 117 -8.84 -18.40 10.06
N SER A 118 -8.66 -17.12 9.70
CA SER A 118 -9.74 -16.31 9.11
C SER A 118 -9.97 -16.74 7.67
N VAL A 119 -11.21 -17.06 7.33
CA VAL A 119 -11.55 -17.64 6.03
C VAL A 119 -12.68 -16.89 5.34
N ALA A 120 -12.68 -16.96 4.03
CA ALA A 120 -13.73 -16.42 3.17
C ALA A 120 -14.25 -17.51 2.24
N THR A 121 -15.57 -17.58 2.09
CA THR A 121 -16.23 -18.44 1.10
C THR A 121 -17.16 -17.60 0.25
N PHE A 122 -17.18 -17.86 -1.04
CA PHE A 122 -18.06 -17.16 -1.97
C PHE A 122 -18.37 -17.96 -3.22
N THR A 123 -19.46 -17.61 -3.87
CA THR A 123 -19.78 -18.08 -5.22
C THR A 123 -19.68 -16.94 -6.21
N ARG A 124 -19.40 -17.24 -7.46
CA ARG A 124 -19.56 -16.29 -8.56
C ARG A 124 -21.03 -16.40 -9.04
N LYS A 125 -21.69 -15.26 -9.27
CA LYS A 125 -23.09 -15.19 -9.72
C LYS A 125 -23.41 -16.03 -10.97
N ALA A 126 -22.37 -16.33 -11.78
CA ALA A 126 -22.49 -17.13 -13.01
C ALA A 126 -21.99 -18.58 -12.88
N SER A 127 -21.53 -19.02 -11.71
CA SER A 127 -21.03 -20.37 -11.50
C SER A 127 -21.43 -20.87 -10.13
N GLN A 128 -21.82 -22.15 -10.04
CA GLN A 128 -22.18 -22.80 -8.77
C GLN A 128 -20.95 -23.23 -7.93
N TYR A 129 -19.73 -22.96 -8.41
CA TYR A 129 -18.52 -23.35 -7.69
C TYR A 129 -18.28 -22.49 -6.48
N LEU A 130 -18.23 -23.14 -5.32
CA LEU A 130 -17.82 -22.53 -4.07
C LEU A 130 -16.31 -22.30 -4.09
N ASN A 131 -15.90 -21.05 -3.91
CA ASN A 131 -14.51 -20.68 -3.72
C ASN A 131 -14.23 -20.51 -2.23
N HIS A 132 -13.07 -20.95 -1.79
CA HIS A 132 -12.62 -20.88 -0.40
C HIS A 132 -11.19 -20.34 -0.35
N GLY A 133 -10.92 -19.44 0.59
CA GLY A 133 -9.58 -18.90 0.81
C GLY A 133 -9.41 -18.31 2.19
N THR A 134 -8.16 -18.03 2.54
CA THR A 134 -7.79 -17.30 3.76
C THR A 134 -7.90 -15.81 3.55
N ILE A 135 -8.27 -15.08 4.59
CA ILE A 135 -8.24 -13.62 4.62
C ILE A 135 -6.88 -13.22 5.20
N GLU A 136 -5.98 -12.62 4.42
CA GLU A 136 -4.69 -12.15 4.93
C GLU A 136 -4.77 -10.81 5.65
N ASN A 137 -5.58 -9.91 5.13
CA ASN A 137 -5.86 -8.64 5.80
C ASN A 137 -7.24 -8.11 5.41
N ILE A 138 -7.78 -7.28 6.28
CA ILE A 138 -9.11 -6.70 6.13
C ILE A 138 -9.12 -5.22 6.55
N SER A 139 -10.01 -4.45 5.96
CA SER A 139 -10.34 -3.07 6.32
C SER A 139 -11.85 -2.88 6.23
N LEU A 140 -12.34 -1.70 6.59
CA LEU A 140 -13.78 -1.42 6.56
C LEU A 140 -14.42 -1.53 5.16
N GLU A 141 -13.65 -1.36 4.08
CA GLU A 141 -14.17 -1.37 2.70
C GLU A 141 -13.60 -2.50 1.83
N GLY A 142 -12.83 -3.44 2.39
CA GLY A 142 -12.26 -4.50 1.58
C GLY A 142 -11.34 -5.44 2.32
N ALA A 143 -11.00 -6.53 1.64
CA ALA A 143 -10.12 -7.55 2.16
C ALA A 143 -9.15 -8.06 1.08
N LYS A 144 -8.10 -8.72 1.54
CA LYS A 144 -7.16 -9.48 0.73
C LYS A 144 -7.37 -10.96 1.01
N LEU A 145 -7.78 -11.69 -0.02
CA LEU A 145 -8.03 -13.12 0.03
C LEU A 145 -6.93 -13.88 -0.70
N VAL A 146 -6.54 -15.02 -0.18
CA VAL A 146 -5.56 -15.93 -0.80
C VAL A 146 -6.10 -17.35 -0.77
N GLY A 147 -6.07 -18.03 -1.91
CA GLY A 147 -6.58 -19.40 -2.01
C GLY A 147 -6.58 -19.96 -3.42
N LYS A 148 -7.08 -21.18 -3.56
CA LYS A 148 -7.28 -21.83 -4.86
C LYS A 148 -8.60 -21.36 -5.47
N PHE A 149 -8.55 -20.21 -6.14
CA PHE A 149 -9.74 -19.63 -6.75
C PHE A 149 -9.86 -19.99 -8.22
N SER A 150 -11.11 -20.07 -8.71
CA SER A 150 -11.38 -20.31 -10.12
C SER A 150 -10.63 -19.32 -11.03
N GLN A 151 -9.97 -19.83 -12.08
CA GLN A 151 -9.26 -19.04 -13.07
C GLN A 151 -10.17 -18.08 -13.86
N HIS A 152 -11.47 -18.34 -13.88
CA HIS A 152 -12.46 -17.48 -14.55
C HIS A 152 -12.80 -16.21 -13.76
N ILE A 153 -12.30 -16.07 -12.52
CA ILE A 153 -12.53 -14.87 -11.73
C ILE A 153 -11.44 -13.85 -12.06
N GLN A 154 -11.88 -12.70 -12.55
CA GLN A 154 -11.01 -11.62 -13.01
C GLN A 154 -11.34 -10.30 -12.30
N LYS A 155 -10.43 -9.33 -12.43
CA LYS A 155 -10.67 -7.95 -11.99
C LYS A 155 -11.99 -7.42 -12.59
N GLY A 156 -12.81 -6.79 -11.75
CA GLY A 156 -14.13 -6.27 -12.09
C GLY A 156 -15.28 -7.26 -11.86
N ASN A 157 -15.00 -8.54 -11.65
CA ASN A 157 -16.07 -9.48 -11.37
C ASN A 157 -16.73 -9.21 -10.01
N LYS A 158 -18.05 -9.42 -9.98
CA LYS A 158 -18.85 -9.42 -8.76
C LYS A 158 -18.91 -10.82 -8.19
N ILE A 159 -18.73 -10.90 -6.88
CA ILE A 159 -18.89 -12.12 -6.08
C ILE A 159 -20.04 -11.89 -5.07
N SER A 160 -20.93 -12.87 -4.94
CA SER A 160 -22.13 -12.73 -4.13
C SER A 160 -22.79 -14.08 -3.84
N PRO A 161 -23.11 -14.39 -2.59
CA PRO A 161 -22.64 -13.72 -1.38
C PRO A 161 -21.17 -14.04 -1.08
N LEU A 162 -20.53 -13.19 -0.28
CA LEU A 162 -19.23 -13.46 0.32
C LEU A 162 -19.43 -13.64 1.82
N SER A 163 -19.22 -14.84 2.34
CA SER A 163 -19.23 -15.11 3.78
C SER A 163 -17.81 -15.10 4.32
N MET A 164 -17.58 -14.38 5.41
CA MET A 164 -16.30 -14.26 6.08
C MET A 164 -16.41 -14.72 7.53
N THR A 165 -15.53 -15.61 7.94
CA THR A 165 -15.28 -15.94 9.35
C THR A 165 -13.98 -15.29 9.75
N LEU A 166 -14.06 -14.29 10.62
CA LEU A 166 -12.93 -13.48 11.08
C LEU A 166 -12.50 -13.96 12.47
N ARG A 167 -11.21 -14.23 12.63
CA ARG A 167 -10.62 -14.63 13.91
C ARG A 167 -9.45 -13.71 14.26
N LEU A 168 -9.30 -13.40 15.53
CA LEU A 168 -8.15 -12.67 16.04
C LEU A 168 -6.89 -13.54 15.99
N ARG A 169 -5.73 -12.90 15.99
CA ARG A 169 -4.43 -13.59 16.04
C ARG A 169 -4.23 -14.27 17.38
N PHE A 170 -4.73 -13.65 18.43
CA PHE A 170 -4.66 -14.14 19.81
C PHE A 170 -6.08 -14.36 20.36
N GLY A 171 -6.27 -15.48 21.10
CA GLY A 171 -7.55 -15.83 21.70
C GLY A 171 -8.51 -16.55 20.76
N ASP A 172 -9.73 -16.79 21.27
CA ASP A 172 -10.78 -17.58 20.59
C ASP A 172 -11.92 -16.72 20.04
N PHE A 173 -11.69 -15.43 19.90
CA PHE A 173 -12.71 -14.53 19.36
C PHE A 173 -12.95 -14.78 17.87
N GLU A 174 -14.21 -14.97 17.52
CA GLU A 174 -14.66 -15.23 16.15
C GLU A 174 -15.89 -14.37 15.81
N GLU A 175 -15.90 -13.79 14.63
CA GLU A 175 -17.04 -13.08 14.06
C GLU A 175 -17.38 -13.61 12.67
N ASN A 176 -18.67 -13.70 12.39
CA ASN A 176 -19.18 -14.12 11.09
C ASN A 176 -19.89 -12.94 10.42
N ILE A 177 -19.49 -12.62 9.20
CA ILE A 177 -20.00 -11.49 8.42
C ILE A 177 -20.41 -11.98 7.04
N THR A 178 -21.57 -11.52 6.58
CA THR A 178 -22.02 -11.77 5.22
C THR A 178 -22.03 -10.47 4.40
N VAL A 179 -21.22 -10.45 3.37
CA VAL A 179 -21.19 -9.36 2.40
C VAL A 179 -22.13 -9.72 1.24
N PRO A 180 -23.20 -8.96 1.03
CA PRO A 180 -24.17 -9.29 -0.03
C PRO A 180 -23.54 -9.28 -1.42
N GLU A 181 -22.66 -8.34 -1.69
CA GLU A 181 -21.91 -8.21 -2.94
C GLU A 181 -20.53 -7.60 -2.71
N ALA A 182 -19.50 -8.19 -3.31
CA ALA A 182 -18.16 -7.63 -3.36
C ALA A 182 -17.63 -7.60 -4.80
N ILE A 183 -16.67 -6.72 -5.06
CA ILE A 183 -16.06 -6.53 -6.38
C ILE A 183 -14.58 -6.90 -6.29
N VAL A 184 -14.12 -7.75 -7.20
CA VAL A 184 -12.69 -8.06 -7.34
C VAL A 184 -11.97 -6.86 -7.97
N ARG A 185 -11.09 -6.21 -7.22
CA ARG A 185 -10.32 -5.04 -7.66
C ARG A 185 -8.94 -5.38 -8.17
N ARG A 186 -8.38 -6.50 -7.69
CA ARG A 186 -7.04 -6.97 -8.04
C ARG A 186 -7.02 -8.48 -8.08
N VAL A 187 -6.27 -9.03 -9.00
CA VAL A 187 -5.94 -10.46 -9.11
C VAL A 187 -4.44 -10.58 -9.31
N ILE A 188 -3.79 -11.44 -8.53
CA ILE A 188 -2.38 -11.79 -8.69
C ILE A 188 -2.29 -13.30 -8.65
N GLU A 189 -1.59 -13.87 -9.60
CA GLU A 189 -1.17 -15.27 -9.55
C GLU A 189 0.07 -15.37 -8.64
N ARG A 190 0.00 -16.13 -7.55
CA ARG A 190 1.14 -16.38 -6.66
C ARG A 190 1.97 -17.56 -7.12
N ASP A 191 1.27 -18.61 -7.56
CA ASP A 191 1.83 -19.84 -8.13
C ASP A 191 0.80 -20.49 -9.08
N GLN A 192 1.03 -21.73 -9.51
CA GLN A 192 0.15 -22.43 -10.45
C GLN A 192 -1.27 -22.66 -9.92
N GLU A 193 -1.45 -22.74 -8.61
CA GLU A 193 -2.75 -23.05 -7.99
C GLU A 193 -3.29 -21.94 -7.09
N THR A 194 -2.43 -21.04 -6.59
CA THR A 194 -2.78 -20.04 -5.59
C THR A 194 -2.91 -18.66 -6.20
N ARG A 195 -4.04 -18.03 -5.94
CA ARG A 195 -4.34 -16.67 -6.39
C ARG A 195 -4.60 -15.74 -5.21
N GLU A 196 -4.23 -14.49 -5.39
CA GLU A 196 -4.50 -13.41 -4.46
C GLU A 196 -5.58 -12.50 -5.05
N PHE A 197 -6.63 -12.24 -4.30
CA PHE A 197 -7.67 -11.29 -4.64
C PHE A 197 -7.69 -10.10 -3.68
N GLY A 198 -7.60 -8.89 -4.24
CA GLY A 198 -8.03 -7.69 -3.54
C GLY A 198 -9.50 -7.45 -3.83
N ILE A 199 -10.35 -7.53 -2.82
CA ILE A 199 -11.79 -7.30 -2.96
C ILE A 199 -12.21 -6.01 -2.30
N GLN A 200 -13.25 -5.39 -2.84
CA GLN A 200 -13.91 -4.23 -2.25
C GLN A 200 -15.38 -4.55 -2.02
N PHE A 201 -15.90 -4.11 -0.88
CA PHE A 201 -17.30 -4.25 -0.51
C PHE A 201 -17.79 -3.03 0.27
N ALA A 202 -19.11 -2.93 0.43
CA ALA A 202 -19.76 -1.98 1.32
C ALA A 202 -20.76 -2.73 2.18
N LEU A 203 -20.57 -2.65 3.49
CA LEU A 203 -21.48 -3.24 4.50
C LEU A 203 -22.43 -2.19 5.03
N LYS A 204 -23.54 -2.65 5.60
CA LYS A 204 -24.54 -1.82 6.28
C LYS A 204 -25.11 -2.59 7.48
N GLY A 205 -25.71 -1.86 8.42
CA GLY A 205 -26.38 -2.45 9.58
C GLY A 205 -25.46 -3.32 10.42
N THR A 206 -25.99 -4.43 10.91
CA THR A 206 -25.31 -5.30 11.87
C THR A 206 -23.97 -5.86 11.38
N ASP A 207 -23.85 -6.21 10.07
CA ASP A 207 -22.59 -6.70 9.52
C ASP A 207 -21.49 -5.60 9.55
N LEU A 208 -21.86 -4.34 9.31
CA LEU A 208 -20.95 -3.21 9.45
C LEU A 208 -20.49 -3.04 10.90
N GLU A 209 -21.40 -3.01 11.85
CA GLU A 209 -21.12 -2.88 13.28
C GLU A 209 -20.23 -4.03 13.79
N THR A 210 -20.50 -5.25 13.32
CA THR A 210 -19.68 -6.44 13.62
C THR A 210 -18.26 -6.27 13.09
N LEU A 211 -18.11 -5.80 11.86
CA LEU A 211 -16.78 -5.54 11.28
C LEU A 211 -16.04 -4.42 12.01
N GLU A 212 -16.72 -3.32 12.35
CA GLU A 212 -16.13 -2.20 13.11
C GLU A 212 -15.62 -2.68 14.48
N ARG A 213 -16.40 -3.48 15.19
CA ARG A 213 -16.00 -4.08 16.46
C ARG A 213 -14.76 -4.96 16.31
N TYR A 214 -14.74 -5.84 15.29
CA TYR A 214 -13.59 -6.70 15.01
C TYR A 214 -12.33 -5.87 14.72
N LEU A 215 -12.42 -4.85 13.84
CA LEU A 215 -11.29 -3.98 13.49
C LEU A 215 -10.79 -3.15 14.68
N THR A 216 -11.68 -2.76 15.58
CA THR A 216 -11.30 -2.07 16.83
C THR A 216 -10.44 -2.99 17.71
N ILE A 217 -10.80 -4.25 17.85
CA ILE A 217 -9.99 -5.21 18.62
C ILE A 217 -8.65 -5.47 17.92
N CYS A 218 -8.64 -5.63 16.59
CA CYS A 218 -7.39 -5.75 15.82
C CYS A 218 -6.46 -4.54 16.04
N SER A 219 -7.00 -3.33 16.14
CA SER A 219 -6.19 -2.13 16.38
C SER A 219 -5.50 -2.13 17.75
N ILE A 220 -6.12 -2.77 18.74
CA ILE A 220 -5.55 -2.95 20.08
C ILE A 220 -4.44 -4.01 20.03
N GLU A 221 -4.65 -5.12 19.30
CA GLU A 221 -3.62 -6.16 19.12
C GLU A 221 -2.37 -5.64 18.40
N ASP A 222 -2.52 -4.71 17.46
CA ASP A 222 -1.40 -4.12 16.70
C ASP A 222 -0.71 -2.97 17.44
N SER A 223 -1.30 -2.47 18.52
CA SER A 223 -0.68 -1.43 19.34
C SER A 223 0.52 -2.03 20.11
N PRO A 224 1.70 -1.39 20.07
CA PRO A 224 2.81 -1.85 20.89
C PRO A 224 2.38 -1.83 22.36
N PRO A 225 2.74 -2.85 23.18
CA PRO A 225 2.51 -2.78 24.61
C PRO A 225 3.13 -1.48 25.11
N ASN A 226 2.33 -0.66 25.83
CA ASN A 226 2.79 0.57 26.39
C ASN A 226 4.11 0.30 27.13
N ALA A 227 5.21 0.91 26.65
CA ALA A 227 6.45 1.00 27.38
C ALA A 227 6.17 1.85 28.63
N SER A 228 5.79 1.18 29.72
CA SER A 228 5.71 1.75 31.07
C SER A 228 7.11 1.91 31.66
#